data_d48c56eb8eb515ae7b12a58419283f70
#
_entry.id   d48c56eb8eb515ae7b12a58419283f70
#
_cell.length_a   1.000
_cell.length_b   1.000
_cell.length_c   1.000
_cell.angle_alpha   90.00
_cell.angle_beta   90.00
_cell.angle_gamma   90.00
#
_symmetry.space_group_name_H-M   'P 1'
#
loop_
_entity.id
_entity.type
_entity.pdbx_description
1 polymer ?
#
loop_
_entity_poly.entity_id
_entity_poly.type
_entity_poly.pdbx_seq_one_letter_code
_entity_poly.pdbx_strand_id
1 'polypeptide(L)'
;MGEHGWFDKRFMYEESFRTPLIIRYPAKIKAGSECTALVQNIDYAPTYLDIAGIEKPDYMVGTSLVPLFGGETPKDWREYLYYHYYDYPAIHMVRRHDGVRDSRYKLIHFY
;
A
#
# COMPACT_ATOMS: atom_id res chain seq x y z
N MET A 1 -0.91 -2.11 -19.91
CA MET A 1 0.38 -1.41 -19.74
C MET A 1 0.64 -0.62 -21.00
N GLY A 2 1.29 0.54 -20.91
CA GLY A 2 1.46 1.50 -22.01
C GLY A 2 0.77 2.84 -21.75
N GLU A 3 0.04 2.93 -20.63
CA GLU A 3 -0.54 4.16 -20.13
C GLU A 3 0.57 5.20 -19.95
N HIS A 4 0.28 6.46 -20.23
CA HIS A 4 1.26 7.57 -20.26
C HIS A 4 2.41 7.38 -21.25
N GLY A 5 2.35 6.40 -22.18
CA GLY A 5 3.47 6.06 -23.08
C GLY A 5 4.63 5.33 -22.42
N TRP A 6 4.45 4.82 -21.20
CA TRP A 6 5.46 4.15 -20.40
C TRP A 6 5.21 2.64 -20.29
N PHE A 7 6.30 1.91 -20.28
CA PHE A 7 6.32 0.49 -19.92
C PHE A 7 6.90 0.36 -18.52
N ASP A 8 6.39 -0.66 -17.76
CA ASP A 8 6.80 -0.89 -16.39
C ASP A 8 6.03 -0.07 -15.34
N LYS A 9 6.30 -0.30 -14.06
CA LYS A 9 5.52 0.13 -12.90
C LYS A 9 6.39 0.82 -11.83
N ARG A 10 7.24 1.76 -12.25
CA ARG A 10 8.17 2.44 -11.33
C ARG A 10 7.75 3.84 -10.93
N PHE A 11 6.95 4.48 -11.76
CA PHE A 11 6.38 5.78 -11.43
C PHE A 11 5.20 5.65 -10.47
N MET A 12 5.02 6.64 -9.61
CA MET A 12 3.93 6.67 -8.62
C MET A 12 2.54 6.95 -9.23
N TYR A 13 2.32 6.61 -10.50
CA TYR A 13 1.00 6.71 -11.14
C TYR A 13 0.06 5.58 -10.69
N GLU A 14 -1.25 5.79 -10.78
CA GLU A 14 -2.25 4.82 -10.28
C GLU A 14 -2.11 3.45 -10.93
N GLU A 15 -1.81 3.39 -12.21
CA GLU A 15 -1.65 2.15 -12.98
C GLU A 15 -0.50 1.27 -12.47
N SER A 16 0.49 1.91 -11.83
CA SER A 16 1.63 1.22 -11.20
C SER A 16 1.38 0.94 -9.74
N PHE A 17 0.67 1.83 -9.06
CA PHE A 17 0.65 1.92 -7.60
C PHE A 17 -0.61 1.33 -6.98
N ARG A 18 -1.76 1.50 -7.65
CA ARG A 18 -3.04 0.99 -7.19
C ARG A 18 -3.26 -0.43 -7.68
N THR A 19 -2.64 -1.38 -7.01
CA THR A 19 -2.84 -2.80 -7.28
C THR A 19 -4.02 -3.33 -6.47
N PRO A 20 -4.85 -4.25 -7.04
CA PRO A 20 -5.91 -4.90 -6.27
C PRO A 20 -5.34 -5.73 -5.11
N LEU A 21 -5.99 -5.65 -3.95
CA LEU A 21 -5.75 -6.54 -2.83
C LEU A 21 -7.01 -7.35 -2.55
N ILE A 22 -6.91 -8.67 -2.59
CA ILE A 22 -8.01 -9.58 -2.29
C ILE A 22 -7.58 -10.48 -1.13
N ILE A 23 -8.36 -10.48 -0.06
CA ILE A 23 -8.11 -11.29 1.13
C ILE A 23 -9.28 -12.24 1.33
N ARG A 24 -8.97 -13.53 1.53
CA ARG A 24 -9.96 -14.54 1.92
C ARG A 24 -9.64 -15.07 3.30
N TYR A 25 -10.45 -14.70 4.28
CA TYR A 25 -10.37 -15.20 5.65
C TYR A 25 -11.78 -15.36 6.26
N PRO A 26 -12.50 -16.46 5.92
CA PRO A 26 -13.92 -16.59 6.23
C PRO A 26 -14.25 -16.50 7.73
N ALA A 27 -13.29 -16.78 8.61
CA ALA A 27 -13.47 -16.67 10.05
C ALA A 27 -13.64 -15.24 10.56
N LYS A 28 -13.15 -14.22 9.81
CA LYS A 28 -13.15 -12.81 10.23
C LYS A 28 -13.61 -11.83 9.16
N ILE A 29 -13.62 -12.24 7.88
CA ILE A 29 -13.98 -11.38 6.75
C ILE A 29 -15.26 -11.91 6.11
N LYS A 30 -16.29 -11.06 6.07
CA LYS A 30 -17.56 -11.38 5.38
C LYS A 30 -17.31 -11.45 3.87
N ALA A 31 -17.86 -12.49 3.25
CA ALA A 31 -17.80 -12.64 1.78
C ALA A 31 -18.47 -11.43 1.08
N GLY A 32 -17.83 -10.93 0.02
CA GLY A 32 -18.33 -9.80 -0.77
C GLY A 32 -18.20 -8.45 -0.06
N SER A 33 -17.48 -8.36 1.06
CA SER A 33 -17.19 -7.06 1.69
C SER A 33 -16.09 -6.31 0.93
N GLU A 34 -16.17 -4.99 0.97
CA GLU A 34 -15.17 -4.08 0.40
C GLU A 34 -14.63 -3.14 1.48
N CYS A 35 -13.38 -2.75 1.37
CA CYS A 35 -12.73 -1.78 2.24
C CYS A 35 -11.95 -0.78 1.39
N THR A 36 -12.14 0.51 1.63
CA THR A 36 -11.49 1.62 0.91
C THR A 36 -10.34 2.25 1.68
N ALA A 37 -10.00 1.71 2.85
CA ALA A 37 -8.87 2.19 3.65
C ALA A 37 -7.56 2.12 2.87
N LEU A 38 -6.68 3.09 3.10
CA LEU A 38 -5.35 3.11 2.48
C LEU A 38 -4.47 2.02 3.09
N VAL A 39 -4.00 1.10 2.25
CA VAL A 39 -3.14 -0.03 2.63
C VAL A 39 -1.92 -0.10 1.73
N GLN A 40 -0.86 -0.74 2.22
CA GLN A 40 0.39 -0.93 1.48
C GLN A 40 0.86 -2.39 1.60
N ASN A 41 1.73 -2.82 0.71
CA ASN A 41 2.32 -4.17 0.75
C ASN A 41 3.16 -4.42 2.02
N ILE A 42 3.74 -3.38 2.63
CA ILE A 42 4.45 -3.48 3.91
C ILE A 42 3.54 -3.91 5.07
N ASP A 43 2.23 -3.83 4.91
CA ASP A 43 1.23 -4.21 5.92
C ASP A 43 0.98 -5.73 5.95
N TYR A 44 1.39 -6.47 4.91
CA TYR A 44 1.11 -7.91 4.83
C TYR A 44 1.84 -8.70 5.90
N ALA A 45 3.13 -8.45 6.09
CA ALA A 45 3.91 -9.16 7.09
C ALA A 45 3.38 -8.96 8.52
N PRO A 46 3.13 -7.72 9.01
CA PRO A 46 2.50 -7.52 10.31
C PRO A 46 1.10 -8.14 10.41
N THR A 47 0.34 -8.20 9.30
CA THR A 47 -0.97 -8.87 9.30
C THR A 47 -0.84 -10.37 9.52
N TYR A 48 0.14 -11.03 8.89
CA TYR A 48 0.36 -12.46 9.10
C TYR A 48 0.82 -12.77 10.53
N LEU A 49 1.69 -11.93 11.10
CA LEU A 49 2.10 -12.07 12.49
C LEU A 49 0.93 -11.92 13.45
N ASP A 50 0.09 -10.93 13.26
CA ASP A 50 -1.11 -10.67 14.06
C ASP A 50 -2.10 -11.85 13.98
N ILE A 51 -2.36 -12.38 12.78
CA ILE A 51 -3.20 -13.58 12.62
C ILE A 51 -2.61 -14.78 13.35
N ALA A 52 -1.29 -14.91 13.38
CA ALA A 52 -0.58 -15.99 14.06
C ALA A 52 -0.44 -15.78 15.58
N GLY A 53 -0.87 -14.63 16.11
CA GLY A 53 -0.71 -14.28 17.53
C GLY A 53 0.76 -14.00 17.92
N ILE A 54 1.58 -13.58 16.95
CA ILE A 54 3.00 -13.27 17.14
C ILE A 54 3.16 -11.75 17.18
N GLU A 55 3.89 -11.25 18.17
CA GLU A 55 4.17 -9.83 18.31
C GLU A 55 5.04 -9.31 17.16
N LYS A 56 4.65 -8.16 16.60
CA LYS A 56 5.36 -7.50 15.51
C LYS A 56 6.68 -6.92 16.02
N PRO A 57 7.83 -7.23 15.39
CA PRO A 57 9.11 -6.61 15.73
C PRO A 57 9.10 -5.09 15.50
N ASP A 58 9.80 -4.33 16.37
CA ASP A 58 9.83 -2.85 16.33
C ASP A 58 10.37 -2.27 15.01
N TYR A 59 11.28 -2.96 14.34
CA TYR A 59 11.82 -2.51 13.05
C TYR A 59 10.82 -2.62 11.89
N MET A 60 9.70 -3.29 12.07
CA MET A 60 8.70 -3.48 11.01
C MET A 60 7.73 -2.31 11.00
N VAL A 61 7.78 -1.49 9.95
CA VAL A 61 7.03 -0.23 9.86
C VAL A 61 5.57 -0.37 9.42
N GLY A 62 5.18 -1.48 8.81
CA GLY A 62 3.80 -1.73 8.39
C GLY A 62 2.83 -1.87 9.58
N THR A 63 1.55 -1.79 9.27
CA THR A 63 0.45 -1.91 10.24
C THR A 63 -0.42 -3.11 9.87
N SER A 64 -0.83 -3.92 10.86
CA SER A 64 -1.74 -5.05 10.62
C SER A 64 -3.06 -4.59 10.01
N LEU A 65 -3.53 -5.34 9.01
CA LEU A 65 -4.84 -5.13 8.37
C LEU A 65 -5.99 -5.81 9.14
N VAL A 66 -5.70 -6.57 10.18
CA VAL A 66 -6.72 -7.28 10.99
C VAL A 66 -7.82 -6.35 11.49
N PRO A 67 -7.55 -5.12 11.95
CA PRO A 67 -8.61 -4.18 12.36
C PRO A 67 -9.60 -3.80 11.25
N LEU A 68 -9.21 -3.95 9.96
CA LEU A 68 -10.08 -3.66 8.81
C LEU A 68 -10.99 -4.85 8.43
N PHE A 69 -10.77 -6.04 8.97
CA PHE A 69 -11.48 -7.26 8.58
C PHE A 69 -12.97 -7.23 8.92
N GLY A 70 -13.36 -6.41 9.90
CA GLY A 70 -14.77 -6.15 10.24
C GLY A 70 -15.51 -5.26 9.23
N GLY A 71 -14.80 -4.64 8.27
CA GLY A 71 -15.37 -3.72 7.29
C GLY A 71 -15.39 -2.26 7.74
N GLU A 72 -15.02 -1.98 8.97
CA GLU A 72 -14.90 -0.60 9.48
C GLU A 72 -13.45 -0.16 9.50
N THR A 73 -13.22 1.13 9.20
CA THR A 73 -11.90 1.74 9.30
C THR A 73 -11.73 2.38 10.66
N PRO A 74 -10.73 2.01 11.47
CA PRO A 74 -10.43 2.67 12.73
C PRO A 74 -10.21 4.17 12.55
N LYS A 75 -10.59 4.98 13.54
CA LYS A 75 -10.48 6.45 13.48
C LYS A 75 -9.05 6.96 13.40
N ASP A 76 -8.11 6.18 13.91
CA ASP A 76 -6.67 6.43 13.93
C ASP A 76 -5.95 5.75 12.75
N TRP A 77 -6.70 5.22 11.77
CA TRP A 77 -6.10 4.66 10.58
C TRP A 77 -5.39 5.73 9.76
N ARG A 78 -4.33 5.33 9.03
CA ARG A 78 -3.55 6.26 8.21
C ARG A 78 -4.40 6.99 7.18
N GLU A 79 -4.15 8.27 7.03
CA GLU A 79 -4.78 9.14 6.03
C GLU A 79 -3.90 9.32 4.78
N TYR A 80 -2.61 8.98 4.87
CA TYR A 80 -1.63 9.18 3.81
C TYR A 80 -0.78 7.95 3.59
N LEU A 81 -0.35 7.76 2.33
CA LEU A 81 0.69 6.82 1.92
C LEU A 81 1.88 7.62 1.43
N TYR A 82 3.09 7.30 1.95
CA TYR A 82 4.35 7.83 1.46
C TYR A 82 5.03 6.82 0.55
N TYR A 83 5.69 7.31 -0.49
CA TYR A 83 6.49 6.54 -1.43
C TYR A 83 7.80 7.25 -1.73
N HIS A 84 8.87 6.49 -1.89
CA HIS A 84 10.15 6.99 -2.35
C HIS A 84 10.77 6.01 -3.35
N TYR A 85 11.23 6.53 -4.48
CA TYR A 85 11.95 5.78 -5.49
C TYR A 85 13.45 6.05 -5.37
N TYR A 86 14.22 5.03 -4.97
CA TYR A 86 15.65 5.12 -4.67
C TYR A 86 16.56 4.76 -5.85
N ASP A 87 16.04 4.01 -6.83
CA ASP A 87 16.84 3.34 -7.87
C ASP A 87 17.17 4.28 -9.03
N TYR A 88 18.06 5.26 -8.78
CA TYR A 88 18.55 6.17 -9.80
C TYR A 88 19.99 6.64 -9.45
N PRO A 89 20.93 6.73 -10.45
CA PRO A 89 20.77 6.26 -11.83
C PRO A 89 20.79 4.73 -11.92
N ALA A 90 19.93 4.17 -12.76
CA ALA A 90 19.80 2.72 -12.96
C ALA A 90 19.40 2.40 -14.39
N ILE A 91 19.34 1.12 -14.75
CA ILE A 91 19.00 0.62 -16.09
C ILE A 91 17.69 1.23 -16.63
N HIS A 92 16.74 1.49 -15.74
CA HIS A 92 15.40 1.97 -16.11
C HIS A 92 15.28 3.48 -16.29
N MET A 93 16.31 4.25 -15.97
CA MET A 93 16.40 5.71 -16.17
C MET A 93 15.17 6.50 -15.65
N VAL A 94 14.48 5.95 -14.67
CA VAL A 94 13.37 6.64 -13.98
C VAL A 94 13.94 7.67 -13.03
N ARG A 95 13.55 8.93 -13.18
CA ARG A 95 14.00 10.02 -12.31
C ARG A 95 13.68 9.73 -10.85
N ARG A 96 14.58 10.15 -9.97
CA ARG A 96 14.30 10.14 -8.53
C ARG A 96 13.01 10.87 -8.26
N HIS A 97 12.20 10.30 -7.43
CA HIS A 97 10.97 10.94 -6.99
C HIS A 97 10.53 10.37 -5.66
N ASP A 98 9.86 11.19 -4.93
CA ASP A 98 9.06 10.82 -3.78
C ASP A 98 7.64 11.33 -3.95
N GLY A 99 6.77 10.95 -3.04
CA GLY A 99 5.43 11.45 -3.11
C GLY A 99 4.57 11.01 -1.93
N VAL A 100 3.45 11.66 -1.83
CA VAL A 100 2.42 11.37 -0.85
C VAL A 100 1.06 11.27 -1.53
N ARG A 101 0.23 10.37 -1.05
CA ARG A 101 -1.12 10.16 -1.53
C ARG A 101 -2.09 10.07 -0.36
N ASP A 102 -3.21 10.76 -0.46
CA ASP A 102 -4.39 10.54 0.37
C ASP A 102 -5.50 9.81 -0.42
N SER A 103 -6.73 9.81 0.06
CA SER A 103 -7.87 9.17 -0.62
C SER A 103 -8.25 9.86 -1.94
N ARG A 104 -7.88 11.13 -2.15
CA ARG A 104 -8.30 11.97 -3.27
C ARG A 104 -7.15 12.51 -4.10
N TYR A 105 -6.06 12.94 -3.45
CA TYR A 105 -4.95 13.64 -4.08
C TYR A 105 -3.66 12.82 -4.02
N LYS A 106 -2.80 13.08 -4.98
CA LYS A 106 -1.44 12.56 -5.04
C LYS A 106 -0.50 13.70 -5.44
N LEU A 107 0.55 13.89 -4.67
CA LEU A 107 1.68 14.75 -5.00
C LEU A 107 2.87 13.87 -5.35
N ILE A 108 3.50 14.13 -6.49
CA ILE A 108 4.75 13.47 -6.91
C ILE A 108 5.79 14.56 -7.12
N HIS A 109 6.92 14.45 -6.43
CA HIS A 109 8.04 15.38 -6.50
C HIS A 109 9.22 14.69 -7.19
N PHE A 110 9.61 15.18 -8.36
CA PHE A 110 10.78 14.72 -9.11
C PHE A 110 11.97 15.62 -8.84
N TYR A 111 13.18 15.06 -8.63
CA TYR A 111 14.39 15.81 -8.32
C TYR A 111 15.66 15.16 -8.89
#